data_a798b7798316b8842401c767080a9f2e
#
_entry.id   a798b7798316b8842401c767080a9f2e
#
_cell.length_a   1.000
_cell.length_b   1.000
_cell.length_c   1.000
_cell.angle_alpha   90.00
_cell.angle_beta   90.00
_cell.angle_gamma   90.00
#
_symmetry.space_group_name_H-M   'P 1'
#
loop_
_entity.id
_entity.type
_entity.pdbx_description
1 polymer ?
#
loop_
_entity_poly.entity_id
_entity_poly.type
_entity_poly.pdbx_seq_one_letter_code
_entity_poly.pdbx_strand_id
1 'polypeptide(L)'
;MKNNGSVTRREFLGASGVLAGGAFVPDWADAFQVSGVGSDAIRAEVAEAALARATALGASYADIRINRYRRESIATRERQVQNVSRSTSYGLGLRVLVNGAWGFAATNLVDAGAARTAAEQAVAIARANAALATRKVVLASADKADSTWTSAFTRDPFEVPLDTKIGFLMKLNETALGVTGVSFVSSQILFVDEQKYFASSEGSRIAQRLVRTYPQFSTTAADRSTGDFQTRAVVDRAKLLGYEYVEDYPWLQDAEKAGHEVVEKLKSKPVASGRYDIVVDPSQLFLAIHESVGHSTELDRALGWEANMAGTSFVKPTDAGKLRFGSKIVNLVGDRTQPGGLATTGYDDEGVKAERWHIVRDGMFVDWQTTRELAPLVGQQRSHGCLHADHWSSVPFPRMPNVSLEPAATEVSLDHLFSEIKRGLFIEGRGVSSIDQQRYNFQFGGAVIREIRDGKLGAMVKDAAYQSRTPDFWASCDGVGGPATYRLWGTSADGKGEPGQTNAVSHGCPPARFRNITVLNTAAL
;
A
#
# COMPACT_ATOMS: atom_id res chain seq x y z
N MET A 1 13.79 38.91 -25.79
CA MET A 1 14.02 37.55 -26.38
C MET A 1 13.35 36.54 -25.49
N LYS A 2 12.24 35.97 -25.93
CA LYS A 2 11.43 34.99 -25.18
C LYS A 2 11.96 33.61 -25.55
N ASN A 3 12.48 32.86 -24.58
CA ASN A 3 12.78 31.45 -24.75
C ASN A 3 11.56 30.64 -24.23
N ASN A 4 10.74 30.20 -25.15
CA ASN A 4 9.71 29.19 -24.90
C ASN A 4 10.39 27.82 -24.95
N GLY A 5 10.78 27.28 -23.80
CA GLY A 5 11.23 25.89 -23.68
C GLY A 5 10.02 24.95 -23.69
N SER A 6 9.64 24.46 -24.86
CA SER A 6 8.73 23.33 -24.96
C SER A 6 9.51 22.05 -24.62
N VAL A 7 9.10 21.40 -23.53
CA VAL A 7 9.62 20.07 -23.16
C VAL A 7 9.15 19.08 -24.21
N THR A 8 10.05 18.38 -24.85
CA THR A 8 9.70 17.38 -25.87
C THR A 8 9.15 16.12 -25.20
N ARG A 9 8.27 15.39 -25.94
CA ARG A 9 7.68 14.11 -25.51
C ARG A 9 8.76 13.09 -25.04
N ARG A 10 9.97 13.19 -25.57
CA ARG A 10 11.12 12.34 -25.23
C ARG A 10 11.72 12.70 -23.85
N GLU A 11 11.74 13.96 -23.48
CA GLU A 11 12.20 14.46 -22.17
C GLU A 11 11.17 14.17 -21.07
N PHE A 12 9.89 14.25 -21.39
CA PHE A 12 8.80 13.89 -20.49
C PHE A 12 8.78 12.38 -20.19
N LEU A 13 9.01 11.52 -21.20
CA LEU A 13 9.07 10.06 -21.01
C LEU A 13 10.37 9.62 -20.29
N GLY A 14 11.48 10.36 -20.43
CA GLY A 14 12.69 10.16 -19.64
C GLY A 14 12.49 10.46 -18.16
N ALA A 15 11.68 11.46 -17.82
CA ALA A 15 11.35 11.81 -16.44
C ALA A 15 10.33 10.87 -15.78
N SER A 16 9.43 10.27 -16.57
CA SER A 16 8.39 9.33 -16.07
C SER A 16 8.93 7.91 -15.82
N GLY A 17 10.09 7.57 -16.35
CA GLY A 17 10.72 6.24 -16.21
C GLY A 17 11.50 6.02 -14.91
N VAL A 18 11.64 7.01 -14.05
CA VAL A 18 12.53 6.98 -12.86
C VAL A 18 11.76 6.96 -11.53
N LEU A 19 10.47 6.70 -11.54
CA LEU A 19 9.69 6.46 -10.31
C LEU A 19 9.48 4.97 -10.00
N ALA A 20 10.40 4.10 -10.42
CA ALA A 20 10.67 2.86 -9.69
C ALA A 20 11.59 3.24 -8.53
N GLY A 21 11.00 3.53 -7.37
CA GLY A 21 11.72 3.97 -6.18
C GLY A 21 12.76 2.98 -5.69
N GLY A 22 13.94 3.02 -6.28
CA GLY A 22 15.16 2.56 -5.65
C GLY A 22 15.60 3.64 -4.67
N ALA A 23 15.34 3.44 -3.39
CA ALA A 23 16.02 4.21 -2.36
C ALA A 23 17.52 4.01 -2.58
N PHE A 24 18.24 5.06 -2.96
CA PHE A 24 19.69 5.09 -2.96
C PHE A 24 20.14 4.93 -1.50
N VAL A 25 20.51 3.73 -1.11
CA VAL A 25 21.27 3.49 0.12
C VAL A 25 22.73 3.60 -0.27
N PRO A 26 23.51 4.52 0.30
CA PRO A 26 24.93 4.64 -0.01
C PRO A 26 25.68 3.35 0.36
N ASP A 27 26.69 2.96 -0.42
CA ASP A 27 27.53 1.74 -0.30
C ASP A 27 28.26 1.54 1.05
N TRP A 28 28.19 2.51 1.97
CA TRP A 28 28.77 2.35 3.31
C TRP A 28 27.93 1.46 4.26
N ALA A 29 26.72 1.04 3.85
CA ALA A 29 25.84 0.18 4.65
C ALA A 29 26.36 -1.28 4.79
N ASP A 30 27.26 -1.70 3.91
CA ASP A 30 27.83 -3.08 3.92
C ASP A 30 28.96 -3.30 4.94
N ALA A 31 29.44 -2.25 5.61
CA ALA A 31 30.59 -2.33 6.51
C ALA A 31 30.24 -2.79 7.95
N PHE A 32 28.97 -2.90 8.31
CA PHE A 32 28.55 -3.36 9.63
C PHE A 32 27.91 -4.75 9.55
N GLN A 33 28.73 -5.79 9.68
CA GLN A 33 28.22 -7.09 10.15
C GLN A 33 27.60 -6.86 11.53
N VAL A 34 26.27 -6.81 11.59
CA VAL A 34 25.53 -6.84 12.86
C VAL A 34 25.64 -8.27 13.41
N SER A 35 26.74 -8.54 14.07
CA SER A 35 26.91 -9.74 14.90
C SER A 35 25.99 -9.60 16.11
N GLY A 36 24.97 -10.46 16.18
CA GLY A 36 24.09 -10.59 17.33
C GLY A 36 22.82 -9.75 17.24
N VAL A 37 21.77 -10.33 16.64
CA VAL A 37 20.40 -9.90 16.94
C VAL A 37 20.15 -10.24 18.40
N GLY A 38 19.98 -9.20 19.23
CA GLY A 38 19.66 -9.39 20.64
C GLY A 38 18.43 -10.29 20.79
N SER A 39 18.51 -11.24 21.71
CA SER A 39 17.35 -12.04 22.11
C SER A 39 16.22 -11.10 22.57
N ASP A 40 14.99 -11.56 22.66
CA ASP A 40 13.88 -10.76 23.20
C ASP A 40 14.21 -10.25 24.62
N ALA A 41 15.03 -10.96 25.40
CA ALA A 41 15.52 -10.51 26.70
C ALA A 41 16.40 -9.25 26.59
N ILE A 42 17.32 -9.17 25.62
CA ILE A 42 18.15 -7.97 25.39
C ILE A 42 17.28 -6.78 24.94
N ARG A 43 16.31 -7.02 24.05
CA ARG A 43 15.39 -5.97 23.63
C ARG A 43 14.54 -5.45 24.79
N ALA A 44 14.10 -6.34 25.67
CA ALA A 44 13.34 -5.97 26.86
C ALA A 44 14.18 -5.11 27.82
N GLU A 45 15.46 -5.48 28.08
CA GLU A 45 16.38 -4.69 28.90
C GLU A 45 16.61 -3.28 28.33
N VAL A 46 16.87 -3.18 27.01
CA VAL A 46 17.08 -1.90 26.31
C VAL A 46 15.82 -1.05 26.40
N ALA A 47 14.65 -1.64 26.19
CA ALA A 47 13.36 -0.94 26.28
C ALA A 47 13.09 -0.42 27.70
N GLU A 48 13.31 -1.26 28.72
CA GLU A 48 13.14 -0.86 30.12
C GLU A 48 14.05 0.32 30.49
N ALA A 49 15.32 0.29 30.06
CA ALA A 49 16.27 1.37 30.31
C ALA A 49 15.81 2.72 29.69
N ALA A 50 15.25 2.68 28.47
CA ALA A 50 14.71 3.88 27.82
C ALA A 50 13.45 4.40 28.51
N LEU A 51 12.49 3.52 28.79
CA LEU A 51 11.19 3.88 29.39
C LEU A 51 11.36 4.41 30.82
N ALA A 52 12.17 3.75 31.64
CA ALA A 52 12.49 4.21 32.99
C ALA A 52 13.15 5.59 32.97
N ARG A 53 14.10 5.83 32.02
CA ARG A 53 14.74 7.14 31.89
C ARG A 53 13.78 8.22 31.46
N ALA A 54 12.92 7.96 30.46
CA ALA A 54 11.91 8.91 30.01
C ALA A 54 10.94 9.30 31.13
N THR A 55 10.44 8.31 31.90
CA THR A 55 9.55 8.52 33.03
C THR A 55 10.23 9.33 34.13
N ALA A 56 11.50 9.00 34.50
CA ALA A 56 12.27 9.76 35.50
C ALA A 56 12.49 11.22 35.08
N LEU A 57 12.50 11.52 33.78
CA LEU A 57 12.58 12.86 33.24
C LEU A 57 11.23 13.58 33.08
N GLY A 58 10.11 12.96 33.53
CA GLY A 58 8.80 13.57 33.57
C GLY A 58 7.94 13.36 32.31
N ALA A 59 8.24 12.34 31.50
CA ALA A 59 7.34 11.95 30.43
C ALA A 59 6.05 11.37 31.02
N SER A 60 4.88 11.84 30.56
CA SER A 60 3.56 11.30 30.92
C SER A 60 3.25 10.01 30.17
N TYR A 61 3.89 9.79 29.01
CA TYR A 61 3.84 8.58 28.21
C TYR A 61 5.17 8.41 27.47
N ALA A 62 5.59 7.18 27.28
CA ALA A 62 6.72 6.83 26.42
C ALA A 62 6.48 5.49 25.75
N ASP A 63 6.91 5.36 24.51
CA ASP A 63 7.00 4.07 23.81
C ASP A 63 8.31 3.94 23.03
N ILE A 64 8.77 2.71 22.87
CA ILE A 64 9.97 2.37 22.13
C ILE A 64 9.68 1.24 21.14
N ARG A 65 10.22 1.37 19.94
CA ARG A 65 10.24 0.34 18.90
C ARG A 65 11.69 -0.04 18.64
N ILE A 66 12.01 -1.34 18.71
CA ILE A 66 13.30 -1.89 18.37
C ILE A 66 13.07 -2.81 17.18
N ASN A 67 13.45 -2.36 15.98
CA ASN A 67 13.10 -3.04 14.75
C ASN A 67 14.33 -3.49 13.98
N ARG A 68 14.25 -4.69 13.41
CA ARG A 68 15.17 -5.23 12.43
C ARG A 68 14.46 -5.46 11.11
N TYR A 69 15.10 -5.04 10.04
CA TYR A 69 14.65 -5.30 8.67
C TYR A 69 15.71 -6.10 7.93
N ARG A 70 15.32 -7.19 7.27
CA ARG A 70 16.12 -7.84 6.23
C ARG A 70 15.38 -7.68 4.91
N ARG A 71 16.09 -7.28 3.88
CA ARG A 71 15.55 -7.14 2.54
C ARG A 71 16.44 -7.87 1.54
N GLU A 72 15.84 -8.55 0.58
CA GLU A 72 16.52 -9.14 -0.56
C GLU A 72 15.72 -8.81 -1.81
N SER A 73 16.37 -8.19 -2.80
CA SER A 73 15.76 -7.85 -4.09
C SER A 73 16.57 -8.46 -5.21
N ILE A 74 15.87 -9.08 -6.18
CA ILE A 74 16.44 -9.68 -7.37
C ILE A 74 15.69 -9.11 -8.57
N ALA A 75 16.41 -8.50 -9.51
CA ALA A 75 15.84 -7.96 -10.74
C ALA A 75 16.47 -8.62 -11.95
N THR A 76 15.65 -8.96 -12.93
CA THR A 76 16.06 -9.60 -14.17
C THR A 76 15.46 -8.89 -15.38
N ARG A 77 16.11 -8.97 -16.51
CA ARG A 77 15.62 -8.51 -17.79
C ARG A 77 15.93 -9.55 -18.85
N GLU A 78 14.91 -10.01 -19.55
CA GLU A 78 15.04 -11.07 -20.55
C GLU A 78 15.74 -12.32 -19.97
N ARG A 79 16.95 -12.64 -20.41
CA ARG A 79 17.75 -13.80 -19.96
C ARG A 79 18.93 -13.38 -19.08
N GLN A 80 18.87 -12.22 -18.42
CA GLN A 80 20.00 -11.68 -17.66
C GLN A 80 19.55 -11.21 -16.27
N VAL A 81 20.35 -11.52 -15.25
CA VAL A 81 20.25 -10.88 -13.95
C VAL A 81 20.77 -9.45 -14.07
N GLN A 82 19.96 -8.49 -13.65
CA GLN A 82 20.34 -7.07 -13.66
C GLN A 82 20.91 -6.65 -12.31
N ASN A 83 20.30 -7.13 -11.24
CA ASN A 83 20.70 -6.75 -9.89
C ASN A 83 20.31 -7.81 -8.86
N VAL A 84 21.15 -7.99 -7.86
CA VAL A 84 20.86 -8.70 -6.62
C VAL A 84 21.33 -7.82 -5.48
N SER A 85 20.44 -7.47 -4.58
CA SER A 85 20.78 -6.67 -3.40
C SER A 85 20.26 -7.33 -2.13
N ARG A 86 21.04 -7.24 -1.07
CA ARG A 86 20.69 -7.65 0.30
C ARG A 86 21.03 -6.54 1.26
N SER A 87 20.13 -6.26 2.18
CA SER A 87 20.38 -5.28 3.23
C SER A 87 19.80 -5.70 4.56
N THR A 88 20.42 -5.25 5.63
CA THR A 88 19.91 -5.39 6.99
C THR A 88 19.99 -4.05 7.69
N SER A 89 18.93 -3.68 8.40
CA SER A 89 18.89 -2.48 9.24
C SER A 89 18.39 -2.88 10.63
N TYR A 90 19.02 -2.35 11.68
CA TYR A 90 18.66 -2.62 13.08
C TYR A 90 18.84 -1.35 13.90
N GLY A 91 17.88 -1.02 14.74
CA GLY A 91 17.92 0.18 15.56
C GLY A 91 16.67 0.34 16.41
N LEU A 92 16.63 1.43 17.17
CA LEU A 92 15.50 1.80 18.03
C LEU A 92 15.03 3.22 17.74
N GLY A 93 13.72 3.43 17.92
CA GLY A 93 13.07 4.74 17.93
C GLY A 93 12.19 4.87 19.16
N LEU A 94 12.32 5.97 19.87
CA LEU A 94 11.60 6.28 21.10
C LEU A 94 10.73 7.52 20.90
N ARG A 95 9.43 7.41 21.24
CA ARG A 95 8.52 8.55 21.39
C ARG A 95 8.27 8.83 22.87
N VAL A 96 8.17 10.10 23.20
CA VAL A 96 7.76 10.54 24.55
C VAL A 96 6.72 11.66 24.47
N LEU A 97 5.81 11.70 25.42
CA LEU A 97 4.85 12.78 25.60
C LEU A 97 5.19 13.55 26.86
N VAL A 98 5.52 14.85 26.72
CA VAL A 98 5.80 15.75 27.84
C VAL A 98 4.98 17.02 27.69
N ASN A 99 4.22 17.38 28.73
CA ASN A 99 3.35 18.57 28.74
C ASN A 99 2.38 18.65 27.54
N GLY A 100 1.96 17.48 26.99
CA GLY A 100 1.05 17.39 25.86
C GLY A 100 1.70 17.56 24.50
N ALA A 101 3.03 17.47 24.39
CA ALA A 101 3.74 17.52 23.10
C ALA A 101 4.66 16.31 22.91
N TRP A 102 4.76 15.84 21.67
CA TRP A 102 5.63 14.74 21.28
C TRP A 102 7.09 15.16 21.14
N GLY A 103 7.98 14.27 21.56
CA GLY A 103 9.37 14.25 21.17
C GLY A 103 9.77 12.88 20.68
N PHE A 104 10.71 12.82 19.75
CA PHE A 104 11.20 11.58 19.14
C PHE A 104 12.72 11.62 19.02
N ALA A 105 13.37 10.49 19.31
CA ALA A 105 14.78 10.26 19.03
C ALA A 105 15.00 8.80 18.60
N ALA A 106 16.02 8.58 17.78
CA ALA A 106 16.32 7.26 17.24
C ALA A 106 17.84 7.04 17.15
N THR A 107 18.25 5.76 17.23
CA THR A 107 19.66 5.36 17.08
C THR A 107 19.77 3.93 16.54
N ASN A 108 20.84 3.66 15.81
CA ASN A 108 21.20 2.30 15.38
C ASN A 108 22.03 1.53 16.43
N LEU A 109 22.37 2.16 17.56
CA LEU A 109 23.00 1.50 18.69
C LEU A 109 21.92 0.95 19.62
N VAL A 110 21.80 -0.37 19.68
CA VAL A 110 20.76 -1.06 20.45
C VAL A 110 21.38 -1.61 21.73
N ASP A 111 21.62 -0.71 22.68
CA ASP A 111 22.06 -1.00 24.03
C ASP A 111 21.40 -0.07 25.06
N ALA A 112 21.48 -0.41 26.33
CA ALA A 112 20.84 0.34 27.41
C ALA A 112 21.40 1.77 27.59
N GLY A 113 22.66 2.03 27.24
CA GLY A 113 23.28 3.35 27.29
C GLY A 113 22.73 4.28 26.22
N ALA A 114 22.76 3.81 24.97
CA ALA A 114 22.21 4.55 23.82
C ALA A 114 20.70 4.79 23.97
N ALA A 115 19.95 3.80 24.51
CA ALA A 115 18.52 3.94 24.76
C ALA A 115 18.20 5.02 25.81
N ARG A 116 18.99 5.13 26.89
CA ARG A 116 18.85 6.26 27.86
C ARG A 116 19.18 7.60 27.22
N THR A 117 20.22 7.68 26.41
CA THR A 117 20.58 8.91 25.67
C THR A 117 19.46 9.33 24.72
N ALA A 118 18.87 8.39 23.96
CA ALA A 118 17.71 8.66 23.11
C ALA A 118 16.50 9.17 23.92
N ALA A 119 16.27 8.63 25.13
CA ALA A 119 15.21 9.10 26.01
C ALA A 119 15.43 10.57 26.46
N GLU A 120 16.66 10.92 26.80
CA GLU A 120 17.03 12.31 27.17
C GLU A 120 16.79 13.29 26.01
N GLN A 121 17.22 12.91 24.81
CA GLN A 121 17.01 13.70 23.59
C GLN A 121 15.53 13.87 23.27
N ALA A 122 14.76 12.77 23.29
CA ALA A 122 13.32 12.81 23.02
C ALA A 122 12.57 13.70 24.02
N VAL A 123 12.90 13.62 25.33
CA VAL A 123 12.30 14.47 26.36
C VAL A 123 12.67 15.93 26.16
N ALA A 124 13.91 16.26 25.81
CA ALA A 124 14.34 17.63 25.51
C ALA A 124 13.55 18.21 24.31
N ILE A 125 13.38 17.42 23.24
CA ILE A 125 12.59 17.80 22.06
C ILE A 125 11.12 18.01 22.44
N ALA A 126 10.52 17.10 23.22
CA ALA A 126 9.13 17.22 23.66
C ALA A 126 8.89 18.50 24.47
N ARG A 127 9.81 18.85 25.38
CA ARG A 127 9.75 20.10 26.16
C ARG A 127 9.82 21.35 25.28
N ALA A 128 10.72 21.34 24.29
CA ALA A 128 10.81 22.45 23.33
C ALA A 128 9.52 22.58 22.50
N ASN A 129 8.99 21.47 22.01
CA ASN A 129 7.74 21.43 21.25
C ASN A 129 6.53 21.86 22.09
N ALA A 130 6.49 21.56 23.40
CA ALA A 130 5.40 21.95 24.28
C ALA A 130 5.25 23.47 24.40
N ALA A 131 6.33 24.23 24.26
CA ALA A 131 6.30 25.69 24.26
C ALA A 131 5.67 26.29 22.99
N LEU A 132 5.64 25.53 21.90
CA LEU A 132 5.13 25.94 20.59
C LEU A 132 3.78 25.29 20.25
N ALA A 133 3.37 24.27 21.00
CA ALA A 133 2.17 23.49 20.71
C ALA A 133 0.89 24.32 20.89
N THR A 134 0.08 24.41 19.84
CA THR A 134 -1.23 25.08 19.89
C THR A 134 -2.33 24.16 20.46
N ARG A 135 -2.09 22.84 20.47
CA ARG A 135 -2.98 21.81 20.98
C ARG A 135 -2.18 20.79 21.81
N LYS A 136 -2.74 20.42 22.96
CA LYS A 136 -2.16 19.33 23.75
C LYS A 136 -2.65 17.98 23.22
N VAL A 137 -1.72 17.04 23.07
CA VAL A 137 -2.01 15.65 22.71
C VAL A 137 -2.69 14.96 23.89
N VAL A 138 -3.79 14.29 23.60
CA VAL A 138 -4.52 13.39 24.51
C VAL A 138 -4.60 12.03 23.83
N LEU A 139 -4.17 10.97 24.51
CA LEU A 139 -4.19 9.62 23.96
C LEU A 139 -5.47 8.89 24.36
N ALA A 140 -6.14 8.28 23.39
CA ALA A 140 -7.16 7.28 23.67
C ALA A 140 -6.56 6.09 24.44
N SER A 141 -7.39 5.42 25.23
CA SER A 141 -6.96 4.24 25.99
C SER A 141 -6.54 3.09 25.04
N ALA A 142 -5.57 2.31 25.49
CA ALA A 142 -5.19 1.04 24.86
C ALA A 142 -5.06 -0.03 25.95
N ASP A 143 -5.42 -1.28 25.62
CA ASP A 143 -5.24 -2.38 26.54
C ASP A 143 -3.75 -2.74 26.63
N LYS A 144 -3.29 -3.00 27.86
CA LYS A 144 -1.95 -3.55 28.06
C LYS A 144 -1.86 -4.93 27.40
N ALA A 145 -0.79 -5.16 26.64
CA ALA A 145 -0.52 -6.42 25.97
C ALA A 145 0.89 -6.93 26.28
N ASP A 146 0.97 -8.22 26.58
CA ASP A 146 2.22 -8.99 26.59
C ASP A 146 2.03 -10.14 25.60
N SER A 147 2.62 -10.03 24.41
CA SER A 147 2.22 -10.88 23.28
C SER A 147 3.32 -11.04 22.26
N THR A 148 3.29 -12.19 21.59
CA THR A 148 4.08 -12.48 20.40
C THR A 148 3.15 -12.77 19.23
N TRP A 149 3.42 -12.19 18.07
CA TRP A 149 2.67 -12.41 16.85
C TRP A 149 3.59 -12.60 15.64
N THR A 150 3.23 -13.52 14.75
CA THR A 150 3.97 -13.78 13.51
C THR A 150 2.98 -13.91 12.35
N SER A 151 3.31 -13.29 11.21
CA SER A 151 2.52 -13.48 9.99
C SER A 151 2.51 -14.95 9.57
N ALA A 152 1.42 -15.38 8.97
CA ALA A 152 1.27 -16.75 8.51
C ALA A 152 2.12 -16.98 7.25
N PHE A 153 3.34 -17.51 7.42
CA PHE A 153 4.17 -18.00 6.33
C PHE A 153 4.69 -19.40 6.68
N THR A 154 4.90 -20.23 5.67
CA THR A 154 5.37 -21.61 5.84
C THR A 154 6.81 -21.82 5.40
N ARG A 155 7.30 -20.96 4.49
CA ARG A 155 8.67 -21.05 3.97
C ARG A 155 9.38 -19.70 4.04
N ASP A 156 10.39 -19.61 4.91
CA ASP A 156 11.20 -18.37 5.03
C ASP A 156 11.95 -18.10 3.72
N PRO A 157 11.68 -16.96 3.03
CA PRO A 157 12.35 -16.67 1.76
C PRO A 157 13.86 -16.46 1.91
N PHE A 158 14.36 -16.11 3.10
CA PHE A 158 15.77 -15.89 3.35
C PHE A 158 16.57 -17.20 3.54
N GLU A 159 15.88 -18.34 3.69
CA GLU A 159 16.47 -19.68 3.71
C GLU A 159 16.47 -20.35 2.34
N VAL A 160 15.76 -19.80 1.35
CA VAL A 160 15.72 -20.30 -0.01
C VAL A 160 17.01 -19.91 -0.76
N PRO A 161 17.69 -20.84 -1.46
CA PRO A 161 18.89 -20.53 -2.24
C PRO A 161 18.66 -19.44 -3.28
N LEU A 162 19.65 -18.56 -3.48
CA LEU A 162 19.58 -17.48 -4.45
C LEU A 162 19.33 -17.98 -5.87
N ASP A 163 20.00 -19.07 -6.26
CA ASP A 163 19.85 -19.67 -7.59
C ASP A 163 18.43 -20.14 -7.87
N THR A 164 17.73 -20.66 -6.86
CA THR A 164 16.30 -21.04 -6.97
C THR A 164 15.44 -19.83 -7.32
N LYS A 165 15.65 -18.70 -6.65
CA LYS A 165 14.91 -17.46 -6.89
C LYS A 165 15.20 -16.85 -8.26
N ILE A 166 16.48 -16.83 -8.65
CA ILE A 166 16.90 -16.41 -10.00
C ILE A 166 16.28 -17.33 -11.05
N GLY A 167 16.34 -18.65 -10.85
CA GLY A 167 15.74 -19.63 -11.75
C GLY A 167 14.25 -19.39 -11.99
N PHE A 168 13.50 -19.08 -10.92
CA PHE A 168 12.08 -18.69 -11.04
C PHE A 168 11.88 -17.47 -11.95
N LEU A 169 12.61 -16.37 -11.72
CA LEU A 169 12.48 -15.15 -12.52
C LEU A 169 12.89 -15.36 -13.98
N MET A 170 13.97 -16.14 -14.21
CA MET A 170 14.41 -16.51 -15.57
C MET A 170 13.35 -17.33 -16.29
N LYS A 171 12.73 -18.30 -15.61
CA LYS A 171 11.67 -19.12 -16.19
C LYS A 171 10.43 -18.30 -16.52
N LEU A 172 10.07 -17.37 -15.66
CA LEU A 172 8.97 -16.44 -15.88
C LEU A 172 9.22 -15.56 -17.11
N ASN A 173 10.42 -14.97 -17.21
CA ASN A 173 10.81 -14.17 -18.37
C ASN A 173 10.82 -15.01 -19.67
N GLU A 174 11.38 -16.22 -19.62
CA GLU A 174 11.43 -17.14 -20.77
C GLU A 174 10.02 -17.49 -21.25
N THR A 175 9.09 -17.77 -20.33
CA THR A 175 7.70 -18.07 -20.66
C THR A 175 7.03 -16.92 -21.40
N ALA A 176 7.15 -15.69 -20.88
CA ALA A 176 6.58 -14.52 -21.53
C ALA A 176 7.23 -14.20 -22.88
N LEU A 177 8.59 -14.34 -23.00
CA LEU A 177 9.33 -14.16 -24.26
C LEU A 177 8.99 -15.24 -25.30
N GLY A 178 8.51 -16.42 -24.87
CA GLY A 178 8.05 -17.49 -25.77
C GLY A 178 6.79 -17.12 -26.56
N VAL A 179 6.04 -16.12 -26.12
CA VAL A 179 4.85 -15.63 -26.81
C VAL A 179 5.28 -14.81 -28.04
N THR A 180 4.91 -15.24 -29.23
CA THR A 180 5.24 -14.57 -30.49
C THR A 180 4.76 -13.13 -30.49
N GLY A 181 5.66 -12.17 -30.70
CA GLY A 181 5.38 -10.73 -30.73
C GLY A 181 5.76 -10.00 -29.44
N VAL A 182 6.10 -10.68 -28.36
CA VAL A 182 6.71 -10.08 -27.18
C VAL A 182 8.16 -9.70 -27.51
N SER A 183 8.51 -8.45 -27.23
CA SER A 183 9.84 -7.89 -27.55
C SER A 183 10.76 -7.81 -26.33
N PHE A 184 10.20 -7.49 -25.15
CA PHE A 184 10.95 -7.31 -23.91
C PHE A 184 10.16 -7.85 -22.70
N VAL A 185 10.90 -8.38 -21.73
CA VAL A 185 10.34 -8.82 -20.44
C VAL A 185 11.30 -8.38 -19.33
N SER A 186 10.75 -7.85 -18.26
CA SER A 186 11.50 -7.63 -17.02
C SER A 186 10.73 -8.20 -15.85
N SER A 187 11.44 -8.76 -14.85
CA SER A 187 10.83 -9.24 -13.63
C SER A 187 11.67 -8.88 -12.42
N GLN A 188 11.03 -8.78 -11.30
CA GLN A 188 11.65 -8.47 -10.01
C GLN A 188 10.92 -9.20 -8.90
N ILE A 189 11.66 -9.59 -7.88
CA ILE A 189 11.10 -10.04 -6.63
C ILE A 189 11.82 -9.37 -5.46
N LEU A 190 11.03 -8.88 -4.48
CA LEU A 190 11.53 -8.33 -3.23
C LEU A 190 10.98 -9.17 -2.08
N PHE A 191 11.84 -9.56 -1.16
CA PHE A 191 11.48 -10.17 0.11
C PHE A 191 11.83 -9.21 1.25
N VAL A 192 10.92 -9.14 2.24
CA VAL A 192 11.12 -8.34 3.45
C VAL A 192 10.81 -9.21 4.66
N ASP A 193 11.74 -9.30 5.61
CA ASP A 193 11.53 -9.83 6.96
C ASP A 193 11.66 -8.67 7.94
N GLU A 194 10.57 -8.30 8.56
CA GLU A 194 10.47 -7.24 9.55
C GLU A 194 10.23 -7.84 10.93
N GLN A 195 11.16 -7.61 11.85
CA GLN A 195 11.04 -8.00 13.24
C GLN A 195 10.92 -6.75 14.09
N LYS A 196 9.84 -6.67 14.86
CA LYS A 196 9.49 -5.52 15.70
C LYS A 196 9.41 -5.96 17.15
N TYR A 197 9.98 -5.17 18.04
CA TYR A 197 9.73 -5.23 19.45
C TYR A 197 9.20 -3.87 19.91
N PHE A 198 8.01 -3.86 20.47
CA PHE A 198 7.36 -2.67 21.01
C PHE A 198 7.27 -2.78 22.53
N ALA A 199 7.52 -1.67 23.22
CA ALA A 199 7.24 -1.54 24.65
C ALA A 199 6.75 -0.13 24.96
N SER A 200 5.89 -0.01 25.99
CA SER A 200 5.38 1.28 26.44
C SER A 200 5.47 1.45 27.96
N SER A 201 5.43 2.70 28.42
CA SER A 201 5.35 3.06 29.85
C SER A 201 4.02 2.62 30.50
N GLU A 202 3.00 2.30 29.68
CA GLU A 202 1.74 1.69 30.15
C GLU A 202 1.85 0.17 30.37
N GLY A 203 3.03 -0.41 30.12
CA GLY A 203 3.35 -1.78 30.46
C GLY A 203 3.17 -2.80 29.33
N SER A 204 2.84 -2.39 28.11
CA SER A 204 2.82 -3.31 26.96
C SER A 204 4.21 -3.77 26.57
N ARG A 205 4.32 -5.04 26.13
CA ARG A 205 5.52 -5.71 25.60
C ARG A 205 5.07 -6.61 24.45
N ILE A 206 5.47 -6.30 23.23
CA ILE A 206 4.93 -6.97 22.03
C ILE A 206 6.07 -7.28 21.06
N ALA A 207 6.26 -8.54 20.72
CA ALA A 207 7.19 -8.99 19.70
C ALA A 207 6.42 -9.43 18.45
N GLN A 208 6.81 -8.93 17.27
CA GLN A 208 6.14 -9.29 16.02
C GLN A 208 7.15 -9.60 14.91
N ARG A 209 6.81 -10.57 14.04
CA ARG A 209 7.55 -10.86 12.81
C ARG A 209 6.61 -10.88 11.62
N LEU A 210 6.97 -10.11 10.59
CA LEU A 210 6.22 -9.98 9.35
C LEU A 210 7.11 -10.36 8.17
N VAL A 211 6.69 -11.34 7.39
CA VAL A 211 7.39 -11.75 6.16
C VAL A 211 6.52 -11.39 4.96
N ARG A 212 7.09 -10.66 4.00
CA ARG A 212 6.39 -10.19 2.80
C ARG A 212 7.13 -10.57 1.54
N THR A 213 6.39 -10.95 0.51
CA THR A 213 6.89 -11.33 -0.81
C THR A 213 6.23 -10.47 -1.89
N TYR A 214 7.05 -9.82 -2.72
CA TYR A 214 6.64 -8.84 -3.74
C TYR A 214 7.13 -9.28 -5.14
N PRO A 215 6.50 -10.24 -5.81
CA PRO A 215 6.81 -10.58 -7.18
C PRO A 215 6.12 -9.62 -8.14
N GLN A 216 6.83 -9.22 -9.20
CA GLN A 216 6.28 -8.40 -10.27
C GLN A 216 7.01 -8.64 -11.57
N PHE A 217 6.33 -8.43 -12.68
CA PHE A 217 6.93 -8.48 -14.02
C PHE A 217 6.17 -7.59 -15.00
N SER A 218 6.81 -7.32 -16.14
CA SER A 218 6.18 -6.63 -17.26
C SER A 218 6.62 -7.21 -18.58
N THR A 219 5.68 -7.27 -19.53
CA THR A 219 5.90 -7.67 -20.91
C THR A 219 5.66 -6.49 -21.83
N THR A 220 6.48 -6.35 -22.88
CA THR A 220 6.34 -5.28 -23.88
C THR A 220 6.33 -5.88 -25.28
N ALA A 221 5.36 -5.47 -26.09
CA ALA A 221 5.32 -5.71 -27.51
C ALA A 221 5.57 -4.40 -28.28
N ALA A 222 6.34 -4.45 -29.35
CA ALA A 222 6.69 -3.27 -30.14
C ALA A 222 6.52 -3.55 -31.64
N ASP A 223 5.95 -2.59 -32.36
CA ASP A 223 5.92 -2.56 -33.81
C ASP A 223 7.03 -1.64 -34.30
N ARG A 224 8.08 -2.24 -34.89
CA ARG A 224 9.24 -1.50 -35.37
C ARG A 224 8.93 -0.65 -36.60
N SER A 225 7.86 -0.94 -37.33
CA SER A 225 7.49 -0.22 -38.56
C SER A 225 6.79 1.11 -38.23
N THR A 226 6.01 1.15 -37.18
CA THR A 226 5.28 2.35 -36.73
C THR A 226 5.94 3.06 -35.54
N GLY A 227 6.81 2.37 -34.81
CA GLY A 227 7.40 2.84 -33.55
C GLY A 227 6.43 2.74 -32.36
N ASP A 228 5.24 2.16 -32.54
CA ASP A 228 4.28 1.93 -31.46
C ASP A 228 4.75 0.79 -30.55
N PHE A 229 4.45 0.89 -29.26
CA PHE A 229 4.70 -0.17 -28.30
C PHE A 229 3.64 -0.15 -27.20
N GLN A 230 3.38 -1.31 -26.63
CA GLN A 230 2.48 -1.48 -25.51
C GLN A 230 3.15 -2.30 -24.41
N THR A 231 2.81 -2.01 -23.18
CA THR A 231 3.30 -2.75 -22.01
C THR A 231 2.13 -3.30 -21.19
N ARG A 232 2.30 -4.52 -20.73
CA ARG A 232 1.44 -5.18 -19.76
C ARG A 232 2.23 -5.46 -18.49
N ALA A 233 2.04 -4.61 -17.47
CA ALA A 233 2.64 -4.82 -16.16
C ALA A 233 1.73 -5.69 -15.29
N VAL A 234 2.32 -6.66 -14.61
CA VAL A 234 1.70 -7.48 -13.57
C VAL A 234 2.37 -7.08 -12.26
N VAL A 235 1.77 -6.12 -11.60
CA VAL A 235 2.25 -5.47 -10.37
C VAL A 235 1.16 -5.53 -9.29
N ASP A 236 1.46 -5.05 -8.10
CA ASP A 236 0.51 -4.94 -6.98
C ASP A 236 -0.02 -6.29 -6.47
N ARG A 237 0.74 -7.38 -6.68
CA ARG A 237 0.43 -8.74 -6.23
C ARG A 237 1.16 -9.15 -4.96
N ALA A 238 1.75 -8.22 -4.25
CA ALA A 238 2.47 -8.47 -3.01
C ALA A 238 1.56 -9.10 -1.94
N LYS A 239 2.14 -9.97 -1.11
CA LYS A 239 1.44 -10.66 -0.02
C LYS A 239 2.27 -10.69 1.25
N LEU A 240 1.59 -10.71 2.39
CA LEU A 240 2.16 -11.03 3.69
C LEU A 240 2.28 -12.57 3.83
N LEU A 241 3.13 -13.15 2.98
CA LEU A 241 3.43 -14.59 2.89
C LEU A 241 4.92 -14.79 2.64
N GLY A 242 5.42 -16.01 2.83
CA GLY A 242 6.79 -16.41 2.54
C GLY A 242 7.01 -16.84 1.08
N TYR A 243 8.00 -17.70 0.88
CA TYR A 243 8.36 -18.18 -0.46
C TYR A 243 7.31 -19.15 -1.04
N GLU A 244 6.48 -19.79 -0.20
CA GLU A 244 5.34 -20.61 -0.64
C GLU A 244 4.45 -19.87 -1.64
N TYR A 245 4.32 -18.55 -1.53
CA TYR A 245 3.55 -17.74 -2.48
C TYR A 245 4.15 -17.76 -3.89
N VAL A 246 5.46 -17.88 -4.01
CA VAL A 246 6.14 -18.03 -5.30
C VAL A 246 5.89 -19.40 -5.90
N GLU A 247 5.79 -20.43 -5.05
CA GLU A 247 5.66 -21.83 -5.48
C GLU A 247 4.21 -22.19 -5.82
N ASP A 248 3.26 -21.72 -5.02
CA ASP A 248 1.85 -22.15 -5.12
C ASP A 248 1.04 -21.33 -6.15
N TYR A 249 1.47 -20.11 -6.45
CA TYR A 249 0.73 -19.25 -7.39
C TYR A 249 1.14 -19.53 -8.85
N PRO A 250 0.20 -19.55 -9.80
CA PRO A 250 0.47 -19.90 -11.21
C PRO A 250 1.14 -18.77 -12.01
N TRP A 251 2.31 -18.30 -11.56
CA TRP A 251 3.04 -17.18 -12.17
C TRP A 251 3.37 -17.34 -13.64
N LEU A 252 3.67 -18.58 -14.08
CA LEU A 252 4.00 -18.86 -15.48
C LEU A 252 2.79 -18.71 -16.38
N GLN A 253 1.60 -19.11 -15.91
CA GLN A 253 0.35 -18.90 -16.65
C GLN A 253 0.04 -17.40 -16.78
N ASP A 254 0.27 -16.62 -15.72
CA ASP A 254 0.12 -15.17 -15.78
C ASP A 254 1.12 -14.52 -16.74
N ALA A 255 2.36 -15.02 -16.80
CA ALA A 255 3.38 -14.53 -17.73
C ALA A 255 3.01 -14.78 -19.20
N GLU A 256 2.51 -15.98 -19.51
CA GLU A 256 2.02 -16.33 -20.83
C GLU A 256 0.79 -15.49 -21.20
N LYS A 257 -0.20 -15.40 -20.29
CA LYS A 257 -1.40 -14.55 -20.48
C LYS A 257 -1.00 -13.09 -20.76
N ALA A 258 -0.11 -12.52 -19.96
CA ALA A 258 0.35 -11.14 -20.15
C ALA A 258 1.08 -10.94 -21.48
N GLY A 259 1.83 -11.95 -21.96
CA GLY A 259 2.43 -11.96 -23.29
C GLY A 259 1.40 -11.87 -24.41
N HIS A 260 0.34 -12.68 -24.34
CA HIS A 260 -0.77 -12.63 -25.32
C HIS A 260 -1.52 -11.30 -25.25
N GLU A 261 -1.84 -10.82 -24.05
CA GLU A 261 -2.55 -9.57 -23.82
C GLU A 261 -1.79 -8.36 -24.38
N VAL A 262 -0.48 -8.28 -24.20
CA VAL A 262 0.30 -7.14 -24.70
C VAL A 262 0.38 -7.11 -26.23
N VAL A 263 0.47 -8.28 -26.88
CA VAL A 263 0.45 -8.40 -28.34
C VAL A 263 -0.91 -8.05 -28.93
N GLU A 264 -2.01 -8.47 -28.28
CA GLU A 264 -3.37 -8.06 -28.66
C GLU A 264 -3.57 -6.56 -28.50
N LYS A 265 -3.11 -5.99 -27.34
CA LYS A 265 -3.23 -4.57 -27.04
C LYS A 265 -2.51 -3.69 -28.08
N LEU A 266 -1.33 -4.11 -28.53
CA LEU A 266 -0.59 -3.36 -29.56
C LEU A 266 -1.41 -3.18 -30.84
N LYS A 267 -2.20 -4.19 -31.22
CA LYS A 267 -3.05 -4.21 -32.42
C LYS A 267 -4.45 -3.62 -32.18
N SER A 268 -4.80 -3.33 -30.93
CA SER A 268 -6.13 -2.86 -30.57
C SER A 268 -6.37 -1.43 -31.01
N LYS A 269 -7.64 -1.08 -31.23
CA LYS A 269 -8.06 0.30 -31.54
C LYS A 269 -8.20 1.11 -30.25
N PRO A 270 -7.92 2.42 -30.30
CA PRO A 270 -8.29 3.32 -29.20
C PRO A 270 -9.78 3.27 -28.89
N VAL A 271 -10.14 3.46 -27.61
CA VAL A 271 -11.55 3.57 -27.21
C VAL A 271 -12.18 4.83 -27.81
N ALA A 272 -13.47 4.78 -28.13
CA ALA A 272 -14.24 6.00 -28.39
C ALA A 272 -14.63 6.66 -27.06
N SER A 273 -14.35 7.96 -26.89
CA SER A 273 -14.81 8.72 -25.72
C SER A 273 -16.34 8.70 -25.59
N GLY A 274 -16.85 8.65 -24.36
CA GLY A 274 -18.29 8.62 -24.13
C GLY A 274 -18.70 8.14 -22.76
N ARG A 275 -19.97 7.79 -22.62
CA ARG A 275 -20.54 7.18 -21.41
C ARG A 275 -20.64 5.68 -21.58
N TYR A 276 -20.19 4.94 -20.57
CA TYR A 276 -20.18 3.49 -20.54
C TYR A 276 -20.61 2.96 -19.19
N ASP A 277 -21.24 1.83 -19.18
CA ASP A 277 -21.27 0.98 -18.00
C ASP A 277 -19.93 0.28 -17.92
N ILE A 278 -19.31 0.23 -16.74
CA ILE A 278 -18.03 -0.43 -16.57
C ILE A 278 -18.10 -1.51 -15.51
N VAL A 279 -17.43 -2.63 -15.75
CA VAL A 279 -17.11 -3.62 -14.72
C VAL A 279 -15.62 -3.50 -14.46
N VAL A 280 -15.26 -3.26 -13.22
CA VAL A 280 -13.87 -3.09 -12.80
C VAL A 280 -13.43 -4.34 -12.06
N ASP A 281 -12.39 -4.99 -12.59
CA ASP A 281 -11.77 -6.18 -12.00
C ASP A 281 -11.03 -5.82 -10.70
N PRO A 282 -10.92 -6.73 -9.72
CA PRO A 282 -10.17 -6.51 -8.50
C PRO A 282 -8.76 -5.96 -8.71
N SER A 283 -8.08 -6.36 -9.80
CA SER A 283 -6.74 -5.90 -10.15
C SER A 283 -6.65 -4.43 -10.55
N GLN A 284 -7.78 -3.77 -10.81
CA GLN A 284 -7.89 -2.33 -11.02
C GLN A 284 -8.70 -1.66 -9.90
N LEU A 285 -9.76 -2.31 -9.41
CA LEU A 285 -10.66 -1.73 -8.40
C LEU A 285 -9.92 -1.46 -7.08
N PHE A 286 -8.89 -2.27 -6.75
CA PHE A 286 -8.06 -2.04 -5.57
C PHE A 286 -7.45 -0.62 -5.57
N LEU A 287 -7.05 -0.10 -6.75
CA LEU A 287 -6.51 1.26 -6.88
C LEU A 287 -7.58 2.31 -6.62
N ALA A 288 -8.78 2.11 -7.15
CA ALA A 288 -9.91 3.01 -6.88
C ALA A 288 -10.28 3.04 -5.39
N ILE A 289 -10.25 1.89 -4.71
CA ILE A 289 -10.43 1.79 -3.26
C ILE A 289 -9.31 2.52 -2.52
N HIS A 290 -8.05 2.27 -2.89
CA HIS A 290 -6.88 2.91 -2.29
C HIS A 290 -6.99 4.43 -2.32
N GLU A 291 -7.20 4.97 -3.51
CA GLU A 291 -7.16 6.40 -3.77
C GLU A 291 -8.41 7.13 -3.27
N SER A 292 -9.60 6.59 -3.56
CA SER A 292 -10.86 7.30 -3.30
C SER A 292 -11.48 7.01 -1.93
N VAL A 293 -11.14 5.87 -1.30
CA VAL A 293 -11.66 5.49 0.02
C VAL A 293 -10.55 5.49 1.06
N GLY A 294 -9.49 4.74 0.80
CA GLY A 294 -8.40 4.59 1.74
C GLY A 294 -7.86 5.95 2.19
N HIS A 295 -7.35 6.74 1.25
CA HIS A 295 -6.78 8.04 1.56
C HIS A 295 -7.81 9.10 2.01
N SER A 296 -9.04 9.08 1.50
CA SER A 296 -10.04 10.09 1.88
C SER A 296 -10.57 9.91 3.31
N THR A 297 -10.38 8.73 3.90
CA THR A 297 -10.86 8.40 5.23
C THR A 297 -9.75 8.28 6.29
N GLU A 298 -8.52 8.69 5.97
CA GLU A 298 -7.46 8.96 6.94
C GLU A 298 -7.78 10.27 7.67
N LEU A 299 -7.99 10.22 8.99
CA LEU A 299 -8.49 11.37 9.75
C LEU A 299 -7.51 12.55 9.77
N ASP A 300 -6.20 12.31 9.81
CA ASP A 300 -5.19 13.37 9.77
C ASP A 300 -5.22 14.17 8.45
N ARG A 301 -5.52 13.51 7.32
CA ARG A 301 -5.76 14.23 6.04
C ARG A 301 -6.99 15.11 6.10
N ALA A 302 -8.09 14.60 6.68
CA ALA A 302 -9.31 15.39 6.85
C ALA A 302 -9.12 16.58 7.79
N LEU A 303 -8.20 16.47 8.74
CA LEU A 303 -7.77 17.55 9.64
C LEU A 303 -6.75 18.51 8.98
N GLY A 304 -6.27 18.22 7.77
CA GLY A 304 -5.32 19.05 7.04
C GLY A 304 -3.86 18.90 7.48
N TRP A 305 -3.53 17.87 8.27
CA TRP A 305 -2.15 17.68 8.75
C TRP A 305 -1.16 17.25 7.66
N GLU A 306 -1.66 16.72 6.55
CA GLU A 306 -0.88 16.27 5.39
C GLU A 306 -0.98 17.21 4.18
N ALA A 307 -1.53 18.41 4.35
CA ALA A 307 -1.91 19.30 3.24
C ALA A 307 -0.74 19.70 2.34
N ASN A 308 0.49 19.79 2.87
CA ASN A 308 1.68 20.20 2.12
C ASN A 308 2.25 19.07 1.24
N MET A 309 2.08 17.80 1.61
CA MET A 309 2.68 16.65 0.90
C MET A 309 1.62 15.73 0.31
N ALA A 310 0.83 15.07 1.16
CA ALA A 310 -0.07 14.01 0.75
C ALA A 310 -1.48 14.50 0.40
N GLY A 311 -1.76 15.79 0.62
CA GLY A 311 -3.03 16.43 0.35
C GLY A 311 -4.03 16.34 1.51
N THR A 312 -5.27 16.71 1.24
CA THR A 312 -6.37 16.76 2.19
C THR A 312 -7.41 15.69 1.90
N SER A 313 -8.62 15.85 2.40
CA SER A 313 -9.77 15.00 2.11
C SER A 313 -11.01 15.83 1.78
N PHE A 314 -11.86 15.31 0.91
CA PHE A 314 -13.22 15.86 0.72
C PHE A 314 -14.16 15.48 1.88
N VAL A 315 -13.85 14.40 2.60
CA VAL A 315 -14.60 13.98 3.78
C VAL A 315 -14.20 14.84 4.97
N LYS A 316 -15.16 15.39 5.67
CA LYS A 316 -14.94 16.28 6.82
C LYS A 316 -15.01 15.50 8.13
N PRO A 317 -14.30 15.91 9.19
CA PRO A 317 -14.34 15.24 10.51
C PRO A 317 -15.75 15.04 11.08
N THR A 318 -16.72 15.87 10.66
CA THR A 318 -18.12 15.82 11.11
C THR A 318 -19.04 14.96 10.25
N ASP A 319 -18.54 14.27 9.24
CA ASP A 319 -19.34 13.59 8.22
C ASP A 319 -19.72 12.14 8.57
N ALA A 320 -19.10 11.56 9.60
CA ALA A 320 -19.45 10.22 10.09
C ALA A 320 -20.95 10.14 10.45
N GLY A 321 -21.65 9.14 9.90
CA GLY A 321 -23.09 8.96 10.03
C GLY A 321 -23.96 9.92 9.20
N LYS A 322 -23.36 10.81 8.38
CA LYS A 322 -24.10 11.82 7.61
C LYS A 322 -23.80 11.75 6.09
N LEU A 323 -22.57 11.50 5.71
CA LEU A 323 -22.17 11.50 4.30
C LEU A 323 -22.61 10.21 3.61
N ARG A 324 -23.44 10.34 2.58
CA ARG A 324 -23.72 9.27 1.63
C ARG A 324 -22.49 9.11 0.73
N PHE A 325 -21.69 8.09 0.98
CA PHE A 325 -20.44 7.83 0.28
C PHE A 325 -20.65 7.04 -1.01
N GLY A 326 -21.66 6.17 -1.05
CA GLY A 326 -21.93 5.29 -2.18
C GLY A 326 -23.38 4.79 -2.21
N SER A 327 -23.66 3.86 -3.12
CA SER A 327 -24.94 3.15 -3.16
C SER A 327 -25.10 2.23 -1.94
N LYS A 328 -26.33 1.76 -1.68
CA LYS A 328 -26.64 0.92 -0.50
C LYS A 328 -25.91 -0.44 -0.47
N ILE A 329 -25.42 -0.93 -1.62
CA ILE A 329 -24.70 -2.20 -1.69
C ILE A 329 -23.19 -2.05 -1.41
N VAL A 330 -22.70 -0.81 -1.25
CA VAL A 330 -21.28 -0.52 -1.00
C VAL A 330 -21.01 -0.61 0.49
N ASN A 331 -20.22 -1.62 0.87
CA ASN A 331 -19.71 -1.81 2.21
C ASN A 331 -18.18 -1.88 2.15
N LEU A 332 -17.50 -0.95 2.81
CA LEU A 332 -16.04 -0.86 2.82
C LEU A 332 -15.54 -0.94 4.24
N VAL A 333 -14.51 -1.76 4.44
CA VAL A 333 -13.95 -2.05 5.75
C VAL A 333 -12.48 -1.70 5.82
N GLY A 334 -12.03 -1.23 6.97
CA GLY A 334 -10.63 -1.26 7.38
C GLY A 334 -10.37 -2.59 8.10
N ASP A 335 -9.34 -3.33 7.70
CA ASP A 335 -9.06 -4.64 8.28
C ASP A 335 -7.55 -4.87 8.43
N ARG A 336 -7.08 -4.86 9.67
CA ARG A 336 -5.69 -5.19 10.01
C ARG A 336 -5.48 -6.65 10.37
N THR A 337 -6.52 -7.47 10.22
CA THR A 337 -6.49 -8.92 10.51
C THR A 337 -6.58 -9.78 9.26
N GLN A 338 -6.78 -9.18 8.07
CA GLN A 338 -7.03 -9.87 6.81
C GLN A 338 -5.87 -10.81 6.42
N PRO A 339 -6.09 -12.12 6.26
CA PRO A 339 -5.03 -13.06 5.91
C PRO A 339 -4.32 -12.69 4.60
N GLY A 340 -2.99 -12.69 4.60
CA GLY A 340 -2.17 -12.33 3.45
C GLY A 340 -2.14 -10.83 3.08
N GLY A 341 -2.90 -9.99 3.79
CA GLY A 341 -2.91 -8.54 3.60
C GLY A 341 -1.63 -7.89 4.10
N LEU A 342 -1.06 -6.96 3.33
CA LEU A 342 0.25 -6.36 3.61
C LEU A 342 0.27 -5.49 4.87
N ALA A 343 -0.86 -4.83 5.21
CA ALA A 343 -1.01 -4.05 6.44
C ALA A 343 -1.55 -4.86 7.62
N THR A 344 -1.68 -6.18 7.47
CA THR A 344 -2.06 -7.08 8.55
C THR A 344 -0.95 -7.20 9.58
N THR A 345 -1.31 -7.13 10.84
CA THR A 345 -0.40 -7.17 11.99
C THR A 345 -1.16 -7.68 13.22
N GLY A 346 -0.46 -8.08 14.27
CA GLY A 346 -1.09 -8.37 15.56
C GLY A 346 -1.46 -7.09 16.32
N TYR A 347 -0.56 -6.11 16.28
CA TYR A 347 -0.67 -4.80 16.94
C TYR A 347 -0.05 -3.73 16.07
N ASP A 348 -0.52 -2.51 16.14
CA ASP A 348 0.10 -1.37 15.49
C ASP A 348 1.36 -0.85 16.23
N ASP A 349 1.95 0.24 15.77
CA ASP A 349 3.18 0.81 16.33
C ASP A 349 2.96 1.66 17.60
N GLU A 350 1.77 1.62 18.19
CA GLU A 350 1.46 2.14 19.53
C GLU A 350 0.80 1.10 20.44
N GLY A 351 0.89 -0.19 20.05
CA GLY A 351 0.46 -1.33 20.84
C GLY A 351 -1.05 -1.58 20.84
N VAL A 352 -1.79 -0.98 19.92
CA VAL A 352 -3.22 -1.23 19.73
C VAL A 352 -3.43 -2.52 18.96
N LYS A 353 -4.25 -3.41 19.48
CA LYS A 353 -4.57 -4.70 18.87
C LYS A 353 -5.26 -4.49 17.51
N ALA A 354 -4.84 -5.26 16.51
CA ALA A 354 -5.44 -5.25 15.19
C ALA A 354 -6.93 -5.66 15.23
N GLU A 355 -7.73 -4.97 14.46
CA GLU A 355 -9.17 -5.23 14.35
C GLU A 355 -9.69 -4.99 12.92
N ARG A 356 -10.97 -5.29 12.73
CA ARG A 356 -11.73 -5.02 11.52
C ARG A 356 -12.96 -4.18 11.86
N TRP A 357 -13.19 -3.10 11.09
CA TRP A 357 -14.33 -2.19 11.28
C TRP A 357 -14.88 -1.71 9.95
N HIS A 358 -16.12 -1.23 9.93
CA HIS A 358 -16.66 -0.58 8.73
C HIS A 358 -16.23 0.89 8.66
N ILE A 359 -15.72 1.28 7.50
CA ILE A 359 -15.49 2.67 7.10
C ILE A 359 -16.77 3.20 6.42
N VAL A 360 -17.33 2.40 5.51
CA VAL A 360 -18.62 2.67 4.87
C VAL A 360 -19.52 1.46 5.08
N ARG A 361 -20.74 1.69 5.54
CA ARG A 361 -21.77 0.65 5.74
C ARG A 361 -23.06 1.08 5.03
N ASP A 362 -23.60 0.20 4.19
CA ASP A 362 -24.81 0.45 3.40
C ASP A 362 -24.72 1.78 2.63
N GLY A 363 -23.53 2.10 2.10
CA GLY A 363 -23.24 3.33 1.40
C GLY A 363 -23.10 4.58 2.26
N MET A 364 -23.20 4.49 3.58
CA MET A 364 -22.97 5.61 4.50
C MET A 364 -21.55 5.56 5.05
N PHE A 365 -20.84 6.68 5.03
CA PHE A 365 -19.59 6.83 5.75
C PHE A 365 -19.88 6.80 7.26
N VAL A 366 -19.27 5.87 8.00
CA VAL A 366 -19.59 5.64 9.41
C VAL A 366 -18.40 5.82 10.34
N ASP A 367 -17.15 5.63 9.84
CA ASP A 367 -16.00 5.68 10.73
C ASP A 367 -14.68 6.00 10.00
N TRP A 368 -13.68 6.41 10.79
CA TRP A 368 -12.38 6.88 10.37
C TRP A 368 -11.28 5.83 10.57
N GLN A 369 -10.16 6.04 9.90
CA GLN A 369 -8.88 5.43 10.24
C GLN A 369 -8.20 6.30 11.29
N THR A 370 -7.98 5.76 12.50
CA THR A 370 -7.53 6.53 13.66
C THR A 370 -6.35 5.91 14.38
N THR A 371 -5.55 6.77 15.02
CA THR A 371 -4.53 6.45 16.02
C THR A 371 -5.02 6.87 17.40
N ARG A 372 -4.29 6.53 18.47
CA ARG A 372 -4.63 6.95 19.83
C ARG A 372 -4.71 8.48 20.01
N GLU A 373 -3.92 9.22 19.23
CA GLU A 373 -3.99 10.69 19.22
C GLU A 373 -5.21 11.23 18.48
N LEU A 374 -5.61 10.56 17.39
CA LEU A 374 -6.69 11.04 16.51
C LEU A 374 -8.09 10.66 17.01
N ALA A 375 -8.24 9.49 17.63
CA ALA A 375 -9.53 8.97 18.08
C ALA A 375 -10.32 9.97 18.97
N PRO A 376 -9.72 10.64 19.97
CA PRO A 376 -10.44 11.61 20.79
C PRO A 376 -10.96 12.83 20.01
N LEU A 377 -10.34 13.19 18.89
CA LEU A 377 -10.73 14.35 18.06
C LEU A 377 -12.08 14.16 17.37
N VAL A 378 -12.52 12.90 17.24
CA VAL A 378 -13.85 12.54 16.70
C VAL A 378 -14.74 11.84 17.76
N GLY A 379 -14.40 11.97 19.04
CA GLY A 379 -15.18 11.45 20.16
C GLY A 379 -15.04 9.95 20.42
N GLN A 380 -14.07 9.28 19.82
CA GLN A 380 -13.79 7.87 20.03
C GLN A 380 -12.97 7.65 21.30
N GLN A 381 -13.31 6.60 22.08
CA GLN A 381 -12.59 6.20 23.30
C GLN A 381 -11.37 5.31 22.99
N ARG A 382 -11.34 4.65 21.83
CA ARG A 382 -10.28 3.76 21.35
C ARG A 382 -9.96 4.08 19.90
N SER A 383 -8.72 3.84 19.50
CA SER A 383 -8.31 3.93 18.09
C SER A 383 -8.47 2.59 17.37
N HIS A 384 -8.49 2.64 16.04
CA HIS A 384 -8.47 1.45 15.18
C HIS A 384 -7.08 0.91 14.89
N GLY A 385 -6.04 1.39 15.60
CA GLY A 385 -4.68 0.88 15.48
C GLY A 385 -4.05 1.19 14.13
N CYS A 386 -4.12 2.43 13.67
CA CYS A 386 -3.57 2.85 12.38
C CYS A 386 -2.21 3.55 12.47
N LEU A 387 -1.50 3.48 13.59
CA LEU A 387 -0.17 4.05 13.69
C LEU A 387 0.88 3.13 13.07
N HIS A 388 1.76 3.67 12.24
CA HIS A 388 2.85 2.91 11.62
C HIS A 388 4.07 3.79 11.33
N ALA A 389 5.25 3.19 11.36
CA ALA A 389 6.49 3.74 10.82
C ALA A 389 7.20 2.69 9.97
N ASP A 390 7.73 3.08 8.84
CA ASP A 390 8.41 2.19 7.89
C ASP A 390 9.83 1.79 8.31
N HIS A 391 10.39 2.47 9.32
CA HIS A 391 11.73 2.23 9.83
C HIS A 391 11.83 2.58 11.31
N TRP A 392 12.82 2.03 12.03
CA TRP A 392 13.07 2.36 13.43
C TRP A 392 13.39 3.86 13.65
N SER A 393 14.01 4.52 12.68
CA SER A 393 14.37 5.94 12.73
C SER A 393 13.26 6.89 12.27
N SER A 394 12.12 6.36 11.83
CA SER A 394 11.00 7.17 11.36
C SER A 394 10.04 7.51 12.49
N VAL A 395 9.57 8.76 12.52
CA VAL A 395 8.47 9.19 13.40
C VAL A 395 7.19 8.48 12.95
N PRO A 396 6.52 7.71 13.81
CA PRO A 396 5.28 7.06 13.41
C PRO A 396 4.13 8.06 13.26
N PHE A 397 3.28 7.83 12.28
CA PHE A 397 2.08 8.61 12.04
C PHE A 397 0.96 7.73 11.43
N PRO A 398 -0.28 8.24 11.28
CA PRO A 398 -1.39 7.45 10.76
C PRO A 398 -1.12 6.89 9.38
N ARG A 399 -1.32 5.57 9.19
CA ARG A 399 -1.20 4.90 7.90
C ARG A 399 -2.42 4.01 7.65
N MET A 400 -2.74 3.88 6.37
CA MET A 400 -3.86 3.11 5.87
C MET A 400 -3.77 1.63 6.29
N PRO A 401 -4.85 1.02 6.83
CA PRO A 401 -5.00 -0.42 6.98
C PRO A 401 -5.27 -1.09 5.61
N ASN A 402 -5.47 -2.40 5.57
CA ASN A 402 -6.10 -2.98 4.39
C ASN A 402 -7.54 -2.47 4.30
N VAL A 403 -7.85 -1.69 3.27
CA VAL A 403 -9.21 -1.18 3.02
C VAL A 403 -9.85 -2.02 1.91
N SER A 404 -10.98 -2.65 2.17
CA SER A 404 -11.54 -3.65 1.29
C SER A 404 -13.03 -3.44 1.03
N LEU A 405 -13.48 -3.72 -0.21
CA LEU A 405 -14.90 -3.79 -0.55
C LEU A 405 -15.41 -5.20 -0.21
N GLU A 406 -16.45 -5.29 0.60
CA GLU A 406 -17.07 -6.57 0.91
C GLU A 406 -17.77 -7.17 -0.32
N PRO A 407 -17.67 -8.50 -0.51
CA PRO A 407 -18.42 -9.18 -1.56
C PRO A 407 -19.93 -9.15 -1.29
N ALA A 408 -20.72 -9.37 -2.31
CA ALA A 408 -22.15 -9.60 -2.15
C ALA A 408 -22.39 -10.78 -1.21
N ALA A 409 -23.52 -10.75 -0.49
CA ALA A 409 -23.89 -11.81 0.45
C ALA A 409 -24.13 -13.18 -0.22
N THR A 410 -24.44 -13.18 -1.51
CA THR A 410 -24.66 -14.37 -2.33
C THR A 410 -23.65 -14.43 -3.46
N GLU A 411 -23.47 -15.62 -4.06
CA GLU A 411 -22.60 -15.76 -5.22
C GLU A 411 -23.13 -14.97 -6.42
N VAL A 412 -22.30 -14.05 -6.91
CA VAL A 412 -22.50 -13.26 -8.13
C VAL A 412 -21.27 -13.43 -9.00
N SER A 413 -21.42 -14.08 -10.14
CA SER A 413 -20.32 -14.32 -11.08
C SER A 413 -19.99 -13.07 -11.89
N LEU A 414 -18.80 -13.06 -12.50
CA LEU A 414 -18.39 -12.01 -13.43
C LEU A 414 -19.33 -11.94 -14.64
N ASP A 415 -19.76 -13.09 -15.18
CA ASP A 415 -20.71 -13.16 -16.30
C ASP A 415 -22.08 -12.55 -15.93
N HIS A 416 -22.52 -12.73 -14.68
CA HIS A 416 -23.73 -12.06 -14.20
C HIS A 416 -23.58 -10.55 -14.19
N LEU A 417 -22.43 -10.02 -13.78
CA LEU A 417 -22.17 -8.57 -13.84
C LEU A 417 -22.18 -8.02 -15.27
N PHE A 418 -21.79 -8.84 -16.27
CA PHE A 418 -21.83 -8.45 -17.68
C PHE A 418 -23.24 -8.51 -18.27
N SER A 419 -24.06 -9.49 -17.86
CA SER A 419 -25.31 -9.88 -18.54
C SER A 419 -26.30 -8.72 -18.76
N GLU A 420 -26.29 -7.72 -17.89
CA GLU A 420 -27.20 -6.56 -17.98
C GLU A 420 -26.57 -5.34 -18.69
N ILE A 421 -25.41 -5.50 -19.32
CA ILE A 421 -24.71 -4.41 -20.00
C ILE A 421 -24.91 -4.54 -21.52
N LYS A 422 -25.60 -3.60 -22.13
CA LYS A 422 -25.72 -3.52 -23.60
C LYS A 422 -24.44 -3.02 -24.24
N ARG A 423 -23.84 -1.98 -23.68
CA ARG A 423 -22.57 -1.37 -24.12
C ARG A 423 -21.77 -0.95 -22.91
N GLY A 424 -20.61 -1.55 -22.74
CA GLY A 424 -19.76 -1.28 -21.59
C GLY A 424 -18.30 -1.63 -21.82
N LEU A 425 -17.52 -1.52 -20.74
CA LEU A 425 -16.11 -1.91 -20.71
C LEU A 425 -15.82 -2.78 -19.48
N PHE A 426 -14.99 -3.78 -19.66
CA PHE A 426 -14.34 -4.52 -18.59
C PHE A 426 -12.90 -4.03 -18.45
N ILE A 427 -12.48 -3.70 -17.24
CA ILE A 427 -11.21 -3.01 -16.96
C ILE A 427 -10.40 -3.84 -15.97
N GLU A 428 -9.22 -4.32 -16.40
CA GLU A 428 -8.29 -5.15 -15.63
C GLU A 428 -6.92 -4.48 -15.48
N GLY A 429 -6.29 -4.71 -14.34
CA GLY A 429 -4.91 -4.34 -14.06
C GLY A 429 -4.68 -2.83 -13.98
N ARG A 430 -3.56 -2.45 -13.37
CA ARG A 430 -3.20 -1.05 -13.17
C ARG A 430 -2.80 -0.38 -14.48
N GLY A 431 -3.45 0.73 -14.81
CA GLY A 431 -3.12 1.64 -15.91
C GLY A 431 -2.68 3.01 -15.41
N VAL A 432 -2.92 4.04 -16.22
CA VAL A 432 -2.71 5.45 -15.83
C VAL A 432 -3.57 5.82 -14.63
N SER A 433 -3.04 6.68 -13.76
CA SER A 433 -3.78 7.14 -12.59
C SER A 433 -3.49 8.60 -12.30
N SER A 434 -4.55 9.34 -11.99
CA SER A 434 -4.49 10.72 -11.51
C SER A 434 -5.66 10.95 -10.57
N ILE A 435 -5.40 11.66 -9.48
CA ILE A 435 -6.41 12.03 -8.50
C ILE A 435 -6.01 13.37 -7.88
N ASP A 436 -6.98 14.22 -7.55
CA ASP A 436 -6.71 15.48 -6.89
C ASP A 436 -6.29 15.30 -5.40
N GLN A 437 -5.75 16.36 -4.83
CA GLN A 437 -5.27 16.33 -3.44
C GLN A 437 -6.38 16.09 -2.41
N GLN A 438 -7.63 16.41 -2.74
CA GLN A 438 -8.80 16.17 -1.88
C GLN A 438 -9.35 14.75 -2.02
N ARG A 439 -8.84 13.94 -2.97
CA ARG A 439 -9.35 12.61 -3.29
C ARG A 439 -10.79 12.64 -3.81
N TYR A 440 -11.17 13.74 -4.42
CA TYR A 440 -12.53 13.99 -4.91
C TYR A 440 -12.71 13.71 -6.39
N ASN A 441 -11.81 14.22 -7.26
CA ASN A 441 -11.83 13.97 -8.69
C ASN A 441 -10.70 13.03 -9.09
N PHE A 442 -11.01 11.99 -9.86
CA PHE A 442 -10.02 11.04 -10.32
C PHE A 442 -10.19 10.64 -11.78
N GLN A 443 -9.09 10.17 -12.35
CA GLN A 443 -9.02 9.54 -13.66
C GLN A 443 -8.12 8.31 -13.58
N PHE A 444 -8.65 7.12 -13.89
CA PHE A 444 -7.92 5.87 -13.86
C PHE A 444 -8.08 5.09 -15.16
N GLY A 445 -7.03 4.37 -15.57
CA GLY A 445 -7.07 3.45 -16.69
C GLY A 445 -6.80 2.02 -16.24
N GLY A 446 -6.99 1.07 -17.16
CA GLY A 446 -6.63 -0.33 -16.99
C GLY A 446 -5.41 -0.72 -17.81
N ALA A 447 -4.74 -1.79 -17.43
CA ALA A 447 -3.70 -2.42 -18.24
C ALA A 447 -4.31 -3.17 -19.45
N VAL A 448 -5.46 -3.81 -19.23
CA VAL A 448 -6.28 -4.51 -20.23
C VAL A 448 -7.69 -3.95 -20.15
N ILE A 449 -8.27 -3.59 -21.28
CA ILE A 449 -9.65 -3.08 -21.38
C ILE A 449 -10.35 -3.79 -22.52
N ARG A 450 -11.49 -4.39 -22.26
CA ARG A 450 -12.30 -5.09 -23.25
C ARG A 450 -13.70 -4.50 -23.36
N GLU A 451 -14.24 -4.45 -24.56
CA GLU A 451 -15.65 -4.07 -24.74
C GLU A 451 -16.57 -5.13 -24.13
N ILE A 452 -17.68 -4.67 -23.59
CA ILE A 452 -18.86 -5.51 -23.28
C ILE A 452 -19.97 -5.11 -24.23
N ARG A 453 -20.50 -6.08 -24.97
CA ARG A 453 -21.63 -5.90 -25.88
C ARG A 453 -22.68 -6.97 -25.62
N ASP A 454 -23.90 -6.54 -25.34
CA ASP A 454 -25.04 -7.42 -25.07
C ASP A 454 -24.70 -8.56 -24.08
N GLY A 455 -24.07 -8.15 -22.97
CA GLY A 455 -23.71 -9.07 -21.88
C GLY A 455 -22.48 -9.94 -22.11
N LYS A 456 -21.72 -9.73 -23.20
CA LYS A 456 -20.56 -10.58 -23.55
C LYS A 456 -19.28 -9.76 -23.71
N LEU A 457 -18.15 -10.35 -23.29
CA LEU A 457 -16.84 -9.78 -23.58
C LEU A 457 -16.55 -9.79 -25.07
N GLY A 458 -16.07 -8.66 -25.58
CA GLY A 458 -15.69 -8.43 -26.96
C GLY A 458 -14.21 -8.13 -27.13
N ALA A 459 -13.91 -7.35 -28.17
CA ALA A 459 -12.55 -6.99 -28.53
C ALA A 459 -11.85 -6.17 -27.44
N MET A 460 -10.52 -6.28 -27.37
CA MET A 460 -9.69 -5.38 -26.60
C MET A 460 -9.65 -4.00 -27.24
N VAL A 461 -9.67 -2.97 -26.40
CA VAL A 461 -9.42 -1.56 -26.76
C VAL A 461 -8.24 -1.01 -25.97
N LYS A 462 -7.60 0.02 -26.48
CA LYS A 462 -6.48 0.70 -25.81
C LYS A 462 -6.76 2.19 -25.59
N ASP A 463 -5.83 2.87 -24.92
CA ASP A 463 -5.85 4.33 -24.72
C ASP A 463 -7.14 4.82 -24.03
N ALA A 464 -7.59 4.11 -23.00
CA ALA A 464 -8.79 4.45 -22.25
C ALA A 464 -8.48 4.81 -20.80
N ALA A 465 -9.16 5.85 -20.33
CA ALA A 465 -9.26 6.18 -18.92
C ALA A 465 -10.71 6.50 -18.54
N TYR A 466 -11.15 6.03 -17.39
CA TYR A 466 -12.43 6.42 -16.81
C TYR A 466 -12.23 7.50 -15.76
N GLN A 467 -13.16 8.45 -15.69
CA GLN A 467 -13.10 9.54 -14.73
C GLN A 467 -14.43 9.74 -14.02
N SER A 468 -14.35 10.15 -12.76
CA SER A 468 -15.52 10.48 -11.95
C SER A 468 -15.13 11.34 -10.75
N ARG A 469 -16.14 11.83 -10.03
CA ARG A 469 -16.02 12.26 -8.64
C ARG A 469 -16.21 11.05 -7.73
N THR A 470 -15.47 10.99 -6.64
CA THR A 470 -15.52 9.85 -5.71
C THR A 470 -16.93 9.48 -5.25
N PRO A 471 -17.77 10.41 -4.74
CA PRO A 471 -19.13 10.05 -4.33
C PRO A 471 -20.02 9.59 -5.49
N ASP A 472 -19.89 10.20 -6.67
CA ASP A 472 -20.68 9.81 -7.85
C ASP A 472 -20.30 8.41 -8.35
N PHE A 473 -19.01 8.10 -8.34
CA PHE A 473 -18.52 6.78 -8.71
C PHE A 473 -19.11 5.70 -7.82
N TRP A 474 -18.95 5.82 -6.51
CA TRP A 474 -19.46 4.84 -5.57
C TRP A 474 -21.00 4.82 -5.51
N ALA A 475 -21.68 5.95 -5.76
CA ALA A 475 -23.13 5.98 -5.87
C ALA A 475 -23.66 5.27 -7.12
N SER A 476 -22.86 5.21 -8.20
CA SER A 476 -23.20 4.50 -9.44
C SER A 476 -22.98 2.98 -9.38
N CYS A 477 -22.41 2.46 -8.29
CA CYS A 477 -22.20 1.03 -8.10
C CYS A 477 -23.55 0.31 -7.90
N ASP A 478 -23.91 -0.56 -8.84
CA ASP A 478 -25.17 -1.31 -8.81
C ASP A 478 -25.00 -2.82 -8.84
N GLY A 479 -23.74 -3.31 -8.89
CA GLY A 479 -23.43 -4.73 -8.86
C GLY A 479 -22.07 -4.97 -8.21
N VAL A 480 -22.02 -5.94 -7.30
CA VAL A 480 -20.80 -6.38 -6.62
C VAL A 480 -20.71 -7.91 -6.74
N GLY A 481 -19.54 -8.41 -7.10
CA GLY A 481 -19.29 -9.84 -7.23
C GLY A 481 -19.43 -10.61 -5.91
N GLY A 482 -19.68 -11.91 -5.99
CA GLY A 482 -19.80 -12.79 -4.83
C GLY A 482 -18.44 -13.19 -4.22
N PRO A 483 -18.47 -13.93 -3.07
CA PRO A 483 -17.27 -14.33 -2.35
C PRO A 483 -16.22 -15.08 -3.18
N ALA A 484 -16.64 -15.95 -4.09
CA ALA A 484 -15.73 -16.72 -4.96
C ALA A 484 -14.91 -15.84 -5.92
N THR A 485 -15.37 -14.60 -6.19
CA THR A 485 -14.69 -13.64 -7.07
C THR A 485 -13.78 -12.66 -6.32
N TYR A 486 -13.77 -12.70 -4.99
CA TYR A 486 -12.95 -11.83 -4.17
C TYR A 486 -11.46 -12.09 -4.35
N ARG A 487 -10.69 -11.05 -4.56
CA ARG A 487 -9.22 -11.12 -4.68
C ARG A 487 -8.58 -10.00 -3.88
N LEU A 488 -7.40 -10.30 -3.33
CA LEU A 488 -6.59 -9.35 -2.55
C LEU A 488 -5.42 -8.86 -3.40
N TRP A 489 -5.30 -7.56 -3.56
CA TRP A 489 -4.21 -6.87 -4.26
C TRP A 489 -3.48 -5.96 -3.30
N GLY A 490 -2.21 -5.63 -3.56
CA GLY A 490 -1.45 -4.82 -2.63
C GLY A 490 -0.18 -4.23 -3.21
N THR A 491 0.17 -3.06 -2.72
CA THR A 491 1.39 -2.31 -3.08
C THR A 491 2.32 -2.18 -1.88
N SER A 492 3.63 -2.15 -2.14
CA SER A 492 4.66 -1.90 -1.12
C SER A 492 4.99 -0.43 -0.92
N ALA A 493 4.45 0.47 -1.75
CA ALA A 493 4.97 1.82 -1.94
C ALA A 493 3.88 2.90 -1.77
N ASP A 494 2.94 2.71 -0.85
CA ASP A 494 2.04 3.80 -0.46
C ASP A 494 2.85 4.86 0.31
N GLY A 495 3.05 6.04 -0.29
CA GLY A 495 3.88 7.12 0.22
C GLY A 495 3.10 8.18 1.01
N LYS A 496 3.64 8.66 2.15
CA LYS A 496 3.08 9.74 2.97
C LYS A 496 4.15 10.39 3.84
N GLY A 497 3.90 11.63 4.26
CA GLY A 497 4.70 12.35 5.27
C GLY A 497 5.91 13.12 4.72
N GLU A 498 6.45 13.98 5.57
CA GLU A 498 7.71 14.72 5.37
C GLU A 498 8.56 14.64 6.65
N PRO A 499 9.69 13.90 6.61
CA PRO A 499 10.23 13.14 5.48
C PRO A 499 9.32 11.97 5.06
N GLY A 500 9.37 11.61 3.76
CA GLY A 500 8.53 10.58 3.18
C GLY A 500 8.76 9.21 3.78
N GLN A 501 7.68 8.51 4.10
CA GLN A 501 7.66 7.11 4.54
C GLN A 501 6.76 6.29 3.63
N THR A 502 7.03 4.99 3.53
CA THR A 502 6.22 4.05 2.76
C THR A 502 5.45 3.09 3.65
N ASN A 503 4.25 2.70 3.20
CA ASN A 503 3.44 1.67 3.83
C ASN A 503 3.14 0.55 2.84
N ALA A 504 3.24 -0.68 3.29
CA ALA A 504 2.78 -1.83 2.54
C ALA A 504 1.31 -2.08 2.87
N VAL A 505 0.44 -2.01 1.86
CA VAL A 505 -1.01 -2.05 2.06
C VAL A 505 -1.69 -2.91 1.00
N SER A 506 -2.76 -3.60 1.40
CA SER A 506 -3.60 -4.39 0.51
C SER A 506 -5.05 -3.91 0.51
N HIS A 507 -5.72 -4.15 -0.63
CA HIS A 507 -7.14 -3.90 -0.79
C HIS A 507 -7.78 -5.13 -1.41
N GLY A 508 -8.70 -5.73 -0.69
CA GLY A 508 -9.47 -6.86 -1.18
C GLY A 508 -10.79 -6.39 -1.77
N CYS A 509 -11.19 -6.98 -2.88
CA CYS A 509 -12.49 -6.70 -3.47
C CYS A 509 -12.89 -7.82 -4.43
N PRO A 510 -14.19 -8.03 -4.67
CA PRO A 510 -14.70 -8.68 -5.86
C PRO A 510 -14.73 -7.68 -7.03
N PRO A 511 -14.96 -8.12 -8.29
CA PRO A 511 -15.30 -7.20 -9.37
C PRO A 511 -16.58 -6.44 -9.05
N ALA A 512 -16.67 -5.17 -9.50
CA ALA A 512 -17.87 -4.38 -9.29
C ALA A 512 -18.28 -3.63 -10.56
N ARG A 513 -19.59 -3.40 -10.71
CA ARG A 513 -20.22 -2.72 -11.84
C ARG A 513 -20.62 -1.31 -11.46
N PHE A 514 -20.27 -0.37 -12.33
CA PHE A 514 -20.58 1.05 -12.20
C PHE A 514 -21.29 1.55 -13.45
N ARG A 515 -22.39 2.30 -13.29
CA ARG A 515 -23.22 2.74 -14.40
C ARG A 515 -22.85 4.13 -14.89
N ASN A 516 -22.95 4.29 -16.21
CA ASN A 516 -22.88 5.59 -16.87
C ASN A 516 -21.62 6.41 -16.52
N ILE A 517 -20.46 5.78 -16.57
CA ILE A 517 -19.16 6.40 -16.25
C ILE A 517 -18.58 7.08 -17.51
N THR A 518 -17.97 8.24 -17.32
CA THR A 518 -17.24 8.92 -18.40
C THR A 518 -15.94 8.19 -18.71
N VAL A 519 -15.75 7.84 -19.98
CA VAL A 519 -14.52 7.25 -20.51
C VAL A 519 -13.93 8.18 -21.55
N LEU A 520 -12.63 8.40 -21.46
CA LEU A 520 -11.84 9.26 -22.34
C LEU A 520 -10.90 8.42 -23.20
N ASN A 521 -10.67 8.87 -24.41
CA ASN A 521 -9.59 8.39 -25.26
C ASN A 521 -8.32 9.19 -24.91
N THR A 522 -7.33 8.55 -24.28
CA THR A 522 -6.10 9.22 -23.84
C THR A 522 -5.11 9.47 -24.96
N ALA A 523 -5.27 8.86 -26.13
CA ALA A 523 -4.45 9.16 -27.32
C ALA A 523 -4.90 10.46 -28.02
N ALA A 524 -6.09 10.96 -27.69
CA ALA A 524 -6.65 12.19 -28.27
C ALA A 524 -6.50 13.41 -27.34
N LEU A 525 -5.89 13.23 -26.16
CA LEU A 525 -5.55 14.28 -25.19
C LEU A 525 -4.11 14.73 -25.40
#